data_1fd2ce6d50e59f2795ee4ea6340a2c52
#
_entry.id   1fd2ce6d50e59f2795ee4ea6340a2c52
#
_cell.length_a   1.000
_cell.length_b   1.000
_cell.length_c   1.000
_cell.angle_alpha   90.00
_cell.angle_beta   90.00
_cell.angle_gamma   90.00
#
_symmetry.space_group_name_H-M   'P 1'
#
loop_
_entity.id
_entity.type
_entity.pdbx_description
1 polymer ?
#
loop_
_entity_poly.entity_id
_entity_poly.type
_entity_poly.pdbx_seq_one_letter_code
_entity_poly.pdbx_strand_id
1 'polypeptide(L)'
;FRAWLLAYYGDVKAAKQRLEQLAEPARGGDYPALSKLRALVEATVAARQGQTDKAAQNLKSMLDGTEYFGTHLLLMEMHAERKDFAAALNEARWIAAHRGRAYASTAAGDSFMPFNVLQTNLAQLHIAENALALGKADIARDALGVVRANWKEKDLPDSLSAWMKR
;
A
#
# COMPACT_ATOMS: atom_id res chain seq x y z
N PHE A 1 -4.82 -12.32 -4.81
CA PHE A 1 -5.39 -11.34 -3.85
C PHE A 1 -5.36 -11.85 -2.41
N ARG A 2 -6.06 -12.96 -2.10
CA ARG A 2 -6.15 -13.48 -0.73
C ARG A 2 -4.78 -13.71 -0.07
N ALA A 3 -3.80 -14.24 -0.82
CA ALA A 3 -2.43 -14.43 -0.31
C ALA A 3 -1.79 -13.08 0.09
N TRP A 4 -2.02 -12.04 -0.72
CA TRP A 4 -1.50 -10.71 -0.42
C TRP A 4 -2.15 -10.09 0.83
N LEU A 5 -3.48 -10.16 0.96
CA LEU A 5 -4.15 -9.67 2.18
C LEU A 5 -3.68 -10.39 3.43
N LEU A 6 -3.54 -11.72 3.38
CA LEU A 6 -3.01 -12.50 4.51
C LEU A 6 -1.61 -12.02 4.90
N ALA A 7 -0.72 -11.81 3.91
CA ALA A 7 0.62 -11.27 4.16
C ALA A 7 0.55 -9.84 4.72
N TYR A 8 -0.29 -9.00 4.12
CA TYR A 8 -0.43 -7.59 4.50
C TYR A 8 -0.88 -7.43 5.96
N TYR A 9 -1.83 -8.25 6.40
CA TYR A 9 -2.33 -8.26 7.78
C TYR A 9 -1.52 -9.16 8.74
N GLY A 10 -0.39 -9.71 8.31
CA GLY A 10 0.58 -10.41 9.16
C GLY A 10 0.40 -11.92 9.27
N ASP A 11 -0.60 -12.52 8.63
CA ASP A 11 -0.70 -13.98 8.57
C ASP A 11 0.25 -14.57 7.50
N VAL A 12 1.54 -14.47 7.81
CA VAL A 12 2.62 -14.91 6.92
C VAL A 12 2.54 -16.40 6.60
N LYS A 13 2.10 -17.23 7.55
CA LYS A 13 2.00 -18.69 7.36
C LYS A 13 0.94 -19.02 6.31
N ALA A 14 -0.26 -18.49 6.49
CA ALA A 14 -1.34 -18.71 5.53
C ALA A 14 -1.04 -18.07 4.16
N ALA A 15 -0.36 -16.91 4.14
CA ALA A 15 0.08 -16.28 2.90
C ALA A 15 1.02 -17.18 2.10
N LYS A 16 2.02 -17.79 2.75
CA LYS A 16 2.97 -18.72 2.12
C LYS A 16 2.27 -19.96 1.56
N GLN A 17 1.38 -20.57 2.33
CA GLN A 17 0.59 -21.73 1.85
C GLN A 17 -0.22 -21.40 0.60
N ARG A 18 -0.82 -20.19 0.55
CA ARG A 18 -1.55 -19.74 -0.64
C ARG A 18 -0.62 -19.43 -1.81
N LEU A 19 0.57 -18.92 -1.54
CA LEU A 19 1.56 -18.63 -2.57
C LEU A 19 2.06 -19.93 -3.23
N GLU A 20 2.30 -20.99 -2.45
CA GLU A 20 2.65 -22.31 -2.96
C GLU A 20 1.57 -22.89 -3.88
N GLN A 21 0.30 -22.72 -3.52
CA GLN A 21 -0.84 -23.13 -4.36
C GLN A 21 -0.92 -22.35 -5.69
N LEU A 22 -0.37 -21.13 -5.74
CA LEU A 22 -0.27 -20.33 -6.97
C LEU A 22 0.99 -20.66 -7.79
N ALA A 23 1.90 -21.48 -7.26
CA ALA A 23 3.17 -21.80 -7.90
C ALA A 23 3.05 -22.79 -9.09
N GLU A 24 1.93 -23.51 -9.19
CA GLU A 24 1.63 -24.30 -10.40
C GLU A 24 1.39 -23.33 -11.57
N PRO A 25 2.22 -23.33 -12.62
CA PRO A 25 1.95 -22.51 -13.79
C PRO A 25 0.61 -22.94 -14.35
N ALA A 26 -0.31 -22.02 -14.45
CA ALA A 26 -1.55 -22.26 -15.19
C ALA A 26 -1.12 -22.81 -16.56
N ARG A 27 -1.49 -24.05 -16.87
CA ARG A 27 -1.14 -24.71 -18.10
C ARG A 27 -1.52 -23.79 -19.26
N GLY A 28 -0.55 -23.14 -19.89
CA GLY A 28 -0.80 -22.41 -21.13
C GLY A 28 -0.32 -20.98 -21.27
N GLY A 29 0.46 -20.40 -20.38
CA GLY A 29 1.02 -19.09 -20.68
C GLY A 29 1.72 -18.40 -19.52
N ASP A 30 2.69 -17.57 -19.86
CA ASP A 30 3.28 -16.60 -18.96
C ASP A 30 2.27 -15.44 -18.81
N TYR A 31 1.72 -15.26 -17.60
CA TYR A 31 0.83 -14.16 -17.29
C TYR A 31 1.60 -13.11 -16.48
N PRO A 32 2.15 -12.04 -17.12
CA PRO A 32 2.97 -11.04 -16.42
C PRO A 32 2.30 -10.44 -15.19
N ALA A 33 0.97 -10.28 -15.23
CA ALA A 33 0.20 -9.80 -14.10
C ALA A 33 0.27 -10.74 -12.88
N LEU A 34 0.22 -12.07 -13.09
CA LEU A 34 0.33 -13.03 -12.00
C LEU A 34 1.75 -13.07 -11.43
N SER A 35 2.77 -12.98 -12.28
CA SER A 35 4.16 -12.91 -11.84
C SER A 35 4.40 -11.69 -10.96
N LYS A 36 3.87 -10.51 -11.34
CA LYS A 36 3.93 -9.28 -10.53
C LYS A 36 3.16 -9.41 -9.21
N LEU A 37 1.97 -10.01 -9.25
CA LEU A 37 1.20 -10.27 -8.02
C LEU A 37 1.96 -11.19 -7.07
N ARG A 38 2.56 -12.25 -7.60
CA ARG A 38 3.38 -13.17 -6.83
C ARG A 38 4.56 -12.43 -6.18
N ALA A 39 5.30 -11.65 -6.96
CA ALA A 39 6.42 -10.85 -6.46
C ALA A 39 5.99 -9.85 -5.36
N LEU A 40 4.82 -9.22 -5.52
CA LEU A 40 4.24 -8.36 -4.47
C LEU A 40 3.94 -9.14 -3.18
N VAL A 41 3.36 -10.34 -3.29
CA VAL A 41 3.10 -11.18 -2.10
C VAL A 41 4.40 -11.60 -1.43
N GLU A 42 5.39 -12.04 -2.20
CA GLU A 42 6.71 -12.45 -1.69
C GLU A 42 7.43 -11.29 -0.99
N ALA A 43 7.39 -10.08 -1.58
CA ALA A 43 7.94 -8.88 -0.96
C ALA A 43 7.20 -8.52 0.33
N THR A 44 5.86 -8.64 0.37
CA THR A 44 5.07 -8.39 1.57
C THR A 44 5.42 -9.38 2.68
N VAL A 45 5.53 -10.65 2.35
CA VAL A 45 5.97 -11.71 3.29
C VAL A 45 7.36 -11.40 3.83
N ALA A 46 8.32 -11.03 2.98
CA ALA A 46 9.68 -10.68 3.38
C ALA A 46 9.70 -9.47 4.32
N ALA A 47 8.92 -8.42 4.01
CA ALA A 47 8.78 -7.25 4.87
C ALA A 47 8.25 -7.62 6.27
N ARG A 48 7.18 -8.41 6.34
CA ARG A 48 6.59 -8.86 7.61
C ARG A 48 7.50 -9.82 8.41
N GLN A 49 8.53 -10.38 7.77
CA GLN A 49 9.59 -11.17 8.42
C GLN A 49 10.83 -10.34 8.79
N GLY A 50 10.78 -9.02 8.67
CA GLY A 50 11.89 -8.13 8.99
C GLY A 50 12.96 -8.02 7.90
N GLN A 51 12.77 -8.67 6.74
CA GLN A 51 13.69 -8.60 5.58
C GLN A 51 13.39 -7.35 4.71
N THR A 52 13.32 -6.19 5.36
CA THR A 52 12.82 -4.95 4.73
C THR A 52 13.69 -4.48 3.57
N ASP A 53 15.02 -4.65 3.63
CA ASP A 53 15.91 -4.23 2.54
C ASP A 53 15.67 -5.05 1.27
N LYS A 54 15.58 -6.37 1.42
CA LYS A 54 15.28 -7.29 0.32
C LYS A 54 13.91 -6.99 -0.29
N ALA A 55 12.90 -6.79 0.57
CA ALA A 55 11.57 -6.45 0.12
C ALA A 55 11.54 -5.12 -0.65
N ALA A 56 12.19 -4.08 -0.15
CA ALA A 56 12.27 -2.78 -0.82
C ALA A 56 12.98 -2.86 -2.17
N GLN A 57 14.07 -3.61 -2.27
CA GLN A 57 14.79 -3.81 -3.53
C GLN A 57 13.91 -4.54 -4.55
N ASN A 58 13.22 -5.60 -4.14
CA ASN A 58 12.30 -6.34 -5.00
C ASN A 58 11.14 -5.45 -5.49
N LEU A 59 10.54 -4.66 -4.60
CA LEU A 59 9.46 -3.75 -4.98
C LEU A 59 9.92 -2.68 -5.96
N LYS A 60 11.09 -2.06 -5.72
CA LYS A 60 11.65 -1.04 -6.62
C LYS A 60 11.93 -1.59 -8.02
N SER A 61 12.37 -2.85 -8.13
CA SER A 61 12.59 -3.48 -9.44
C SER A 61 11.30 -3.73 -10.23
N MET A 62 10.14 -3.66 -9.59
CA MET A 62 8.84 -3.83 -10.23
C MET A 62 8.21 -2.51 -10.73
N LEU A 63 8.82 -1.36 -10.39
CA LEU A 63 8.32 -0.03 -10.76
C LEU A 63 8.62 0.25 -12.23
N ASP A 64 7.76 -0.22 -13.12
CA ASP A 64 7.89 -0.10 -14.57
C ASP A 64 6.67 0.60 -15.24
N GLY A 65 5.80 1.18 -14.42
CA GLY A 65 4.55 1.79 -14.86
C GLY A 65 3.37 0.81 -14.98
N THR A 66 3.61 -0.50 -14.73
CA THR A 66 2.56 -1.53 -14.74
C THR A 66 2.46 -2.30 -13.42
N GLU A 67 3.16 -1.81 -12.38
CA GLU A 67 3.11 -2.34 -11.03
C GLU A 67 1.72 -2.24 -10.41
N TYR A 68 1.45 -3.13 -9.44
CA TYR A 68 0.22 -3.03 -8.67
C TYR A 68 0.21 -1.83 -7.74
N PHE A 69 -0.96 -1.26 -7.51
CA PHE A 69 -1.19 -0.19 -6.54
C PHE A 69 -0.63 -0.54 -5.15
N GLY A 70 -0.77 -1.79 -4.71
CA GLY A 70 -0.23 -2.30 -3.45
C GLY A 70 1.30 -2.24 -3.34
N THR A 71 2.03 -2.12 -4.45
CA THR A 71 3.49 -1.94 -4.45
C THR A 71 3.86 -0.60 -3.80
N HIS A 72 3.21 0.48 -4.18
CA HIS A 72 3.43 1.81 -3.61
C HIS A 72 2.97 1.90 -2.15
N LEU A 73 1.87 1.22 -1.82
CA LEU A 73 1.40 1.15 -0.43
C LEU A 73 2.43 0.49 0.48
N LEU A 74 2.97 -0.66 0.07
CA LEU A 74 3.98 -1.36 0.86
C LEU A 74 5.30 -0.57 0.94
N LEU A 75 5.74 0.07 -0.15
CA LEU A 75 6.91 0.96 -0.13
C LEU A 75 6.72 2.11 0.84
N MET A 76 5.55 2.75 0.83
CA MET A 76 5.22 3.84 1.76
C MET A 76 5.36 3.39 3.22
N GLU A 77 4.75 2.25 3.58
CA GLU A 77 4.83 1.70 4.93
C GLU A 77 6.28 1.42 5.33
N MET A 78 7.04 0.74 4.48
CA MET A 78 8.44 0.38 4.75
C MET A 78 9.34 1.60 4.91
N HIS A 79 9.13 2.65 4.10
CA HIS A 79 9.86 3.91 4.25
C HIS A 79 9.51 4.61 5.56
N ALA A 80 8.23 4.64 5.94
CA ALA A 80 7.78 5.23 7.21
C ALA A 80 8.35 4.47 8.43
N GLU A 81 8.33 3.14 8.41
CA GLU A 81 8.92 2.30 9.46
C GLU A 81 10.42 2.58 9.65
N ARG A 82 11.14 2.87 8.57
CA ARG A 82 12.58 3.24 8.59
C ARG A 82 12.81 4.70 8.91
N LYS A 83 11.76 5.48 9.15
CA LYS A 83 11.81 6.93 9.35
C LYS A 83 12.36 7.69 8.13
N ASP A 84 12.32 7.08 6.94
CA ASP A 84 12.56 7.76 5.68
C ASP A 84 11.26 8.46 5.23
N PHE A 85 10.88 9.46 6.02
CA PHE A 85 9.62 10.17 5.84
C PHE A 85 9.54 10.92 4.50
N ALA A 86 10.68 11.25 3.90
CA ALA A 86 10.70 11.90 2.60
C ALA A 86 10.26 10.93 1.49
N ALA A 87 10.81 9.72 1.49
CA ALA A 87 10.38 8.68 0.55
C ALA A 87 8.94 8.24 0.82
N ALA A 88 8.56 8.04 2.09
CA ALA A 88 7.18 7.69 2.46
C ALA A 88 6.17 8.77 1.99
N LEU A 89 6.50 10.05 2.11
CA LEU A 89 5.67 11.15 1.62
C LEU A 89 5.50 11.12 0.10
N ASN A 90 6.55 10.78 -0.64
CA ASN A 90 6.48 10.66 -2.10
C ASN A 90 5.55 9.51 -2.52
N GLU A 91 5.65 8.36 -1.88
CA GLU A 91 4.75 7.23 -2.13
C GLU A 91 3.29 7.55 -1.76
N ALA A 92 3.06 8.20 -0.62
CA ALA A 92 1.72 8.64 -0.22
C ALA A 92 1.09 9.61 -1.23
N ARG A 93 1.89 10.54 -1.77
CA ARG A 93 1.45 11.45 -2.85
C ARG A 93 1.14 10.70 -4.13
N TRP A 94 1.96 9.72 -4.49
CA TRP A 94 1.67 8.89 -5.65
C TRP A 94 0.33 8.16 -5.48
N ILE A 95 0.09 7.53 -4.33
CA ILE A 95 -1.18 6.85 -3.99
C ILE A 95 -2.37 7.82 -4.12
N ALA A 96 -2.27 9.03 -3.56
CA ALA A 96 -3.33 10.03 -3.62
C ALA A 96 -3.62 10.53 -5.06
N ALA A 97 -2.59 10.63 -5.90
CA ALA A 97 -2.68 11.13 -7.27
C ALA A 97 -3.20 10.08 -8.26
N HIS A 98 -2.99 8.78 -7.99
CA HIS A 98 -3.26 7.71 -8.94
C HIS A 98 -4.56 6.94 -8.64
N ARG A 99 -5.66 7.66 -8.35
CA ARG A 99 -6.97 7.06 -8.08
C ARG A 99 -7.45 6.13 -9.19
N GLY A 100 -7.20 6.46 -10.44
CA GLY A 100 -7.53 5.59 -11.57
C GLY A 100 -6.84 4.22 -11.49
N ARG A 101 -5.60 4.19 -11.01
CA ARG A 101 -4.85 2.93 -10.78
C ARG A 101 -5.47 2.08 -9.66
N ALA A 102 -6.06 2.70 -8.65
CA ALA A 102 -6.77 1.98 -7.60
C ALA A 102 -7.93 1.14 -8.15
N TYR A 103 -8.64 1.67 -9.15
CA TYR A 103 -9.73 0.96 -9.83
C TYR A 103 -9.22 -0.05 -10.86
N ALA A 104 -8.15 0.28 -11.58
CA ALA A 104 -7.62 -0.53 -12.69
C ALA A 104 -6.69 -1.66 -12.23
N SER A 105 -6.18 -1.61 -11.01
CA SER A 105 -5.24 -2.61 -10.47
C SER A 105 -5.96 -3.91 -10.08
N THR A 106 -6.55 -4.57 -11.06
CA THR A 106 -7.37 -5.76 -10.91
C THR A 106 -6.67 -6.96 -11.55
N ALA A 107 -5.89 -7.71 -10.78
CA ALA A 107 -5.25 -8.93 -11.30
C ALA A 107 -6.18 -10.15 -11.37
N ALA A 108 -7.25 -10.12 -10.61
CA ALA A 108 -8.13 -11.28 -10.43
C ALA A 108 -9.57 -10.83 -10.14
N GLY A 109 -10.10 -9.96 -11.00
CA GLY A 109 -11.41 -9.36 -10.78
C GLY A 109 -11.39 -8.20 -9.79
N ASP A 110 -12.55 -7.73 -9.38
CA ASP A 110 -12.73 -6.50 -8.60
C ASP A 110 -12.28 -6.60 -7.12
N SER A 111 -11.63 -7.69 -6.72
CA SER A 111 -11.32 -7.98 -5.33
C SER A 111 -10.37 -6.97 -4.65
N PHE A 112 -9.48 -6.33 -5.44
CA PHE A 112 -8.57 -5.30 -4.93
C PHE A 112 -9.21 -3.91 -4.83
N MET A 113 -10.21 -3.64 -5.64
CA MET A 113 -10.75 -2.30 -5.81
C MET A 113 -11.22 -1.66 -4.50
N PRO A 114 -12.05 -2.29 -3.65
CA PRO A 114 -12.51 -1.65 -2.42
C PRO A 114 -11.35 -1.29 -1.48
N PHE A 115 -10.35 -2.17 -1.38
CA PHE A 115 -9.16 -1.93 -0.56
C PHE A 115 -8.33 -0.77 -1.13
N ASN A 116 -8.03 -0.79 -2.43
CA ASN A 116 -7.24 0.26 -3.07
C ASN A 116 -7.94 1.62 -2.99
N VAL A 117 -9.26 1.67 -3.19
CA VAL A 117 -10.05 2.91 -3.05
C VAL A 117 -10.00 3.44 -1.63
N LEU A 118 -10.12 2.57 -0.62
CA LEU A 118 -9.92 2.96 0.77
C LEU A 118 -8.54 3.57 0.98
N GLN A 119 -7.49 2.95 0.48
CA GLN A 119 -6.11 3.44 0.62
C GLN A 119 -5.88 4.79 -0.06
N THR A 120 -6.52 5.07 -1.22
CA THR A 120 -6.43 6.41 -1.83
C THR A 120 -7.05 7.50 -0.94
N ASN A 121 -8.10 7.17 -0.21
CA ASN A 121 -8.71 8.11 0.73
C ASN A 121 -7.85 8.29 2.00
N LEU A 122 -7.21 7.23 2.48
CA LEU A 122 -6.29 7.29 3.61
C LEU A 122 -4.94 7.93 3.26
N ALA A 123 -4.57 8.01 1.99
CA ALA A 123 -3.30 8.58 1.56
C ALA A 123 -3.09 10.02 2.04
N GLN A 124 -4.16 10.81 2.19
CA GLN A 124 -4.06 12.17 2.72
C GLN A 124 -3.63 12.19 4.20
N LEU A 125 -4.03 11.19 4.99
CA LEU A 125 -3.54 11.04 6.36
C LEU A 125 -2.04 10.70 6.36
N HIS A 126 -1.61 9.79 5.51
CA HIS A 126 -0.19 9.44 5.39
C HIS A 126 0.66 10.61 4.87
N ILE A 127 0.11 11.45 3.98
CA ILE A 127 0.77 12.70 3.56
C ILE A 127 0.94 13.61 4.78
N ALA A 128 -0.09 13.80 5.59
CA ALA A 128 -0.04 14.66 6.75
C ALA A 128 0.97 14.14 7.81
N GLU A 129 0.93 12.84 8.13
CA GLU A 129 1.83 12.21 9.09
C GLU A 129 3.31 12.38 8.68
N ASN A 130 3.63 12.01 7.44
CA ASN A 130 5.00 12.09 6.94
C ASN A 130 5.47 13.55 6.79
N ALA A 131 4.57 14.47 6.39
CA ALA A 131 4.89 15.89 6.30
C ALA A 131 5.18 16.49 7.70
N LEU A 132 4.40 16.14 8.74
CA LEU A 132 4.65 16.55 10.10
C LEU A 132 6.01 16.05 10.61
N ALA A 133 6.34 14.79 10.34
CA ALA A 133 7.62 14.22 10.72
C ALA A 133 8.81 14.93 10.04
N LEU A 134 8.59 15.56 8.89
CA LEU A 134 9.57 16.38 8.17
C LEU A 134 9.53 17.88 8.55
N GLY A 135 8.68 18.29 9.50
CA GLY A 135 8.48 19.70 9.84
C GLY A 135 7.75 20.53 8.77
N LYS A 136 7.09 19.89 7.79
CA LYS A 136 6.38 20.54 6.68
C LYS A 136 4.91 20.80 7.06
N ALA A 137 4.69 21.71 8.02
CA ALA A 137 3.38 21.95 8.61
C ALA A 137 2.30 22.39 7.60
N ASP A 138 2.67 23.15 6.58
CA ASP A 138 1.71 23.60 5.56
C ASP A 138 1.17 22.44 4.73
N ILE A 139 2.05 21.53 4.28
CA ILE A 139 1.65 20.32 3.55
C ILE A 139 0.72 19.44 4.41
N ALA A 140 1.05 19.32 5.70
CA ALA A 140 0.22 18.56 6.62
C ALA A 140 -1.17 19.18 6.81
N ARG A 141 -1.23 20.50 6.96
CA ARG A 141 -2.49 21.26 7.10
C ARG A 141 -3.38 21.09 5.88
N ASP A 142 -2.81 21.21 4.68
CA ASP A 142 -3.54 21.05 3.41
C ASP A 142 -4.12 19.64 3.28
N ALA A 143 -3.30 18.62 3.55
CA ALA A 143 -3.73 17.22 3.51
C ALA A 143 -4.85 16.94 4.53
N LEU A 144 -4.75 17.46 5.75
CA LEU A 144 -5.81 17.35 6.77
C LEU A 144 -7.08 18.10 6.36
N GLY A 145 -6.95 19.22 5.66
CA GLY A 145 -8.09 19.94 5.08
C GLY A 145 -8.89 19.05 4.13
N VAL A 146 -8.20 18.30 3.28
CA VAL A 146 -8.85 17.33 2.37
C VAL A 146 -9.55 16.21 3.15
N VAL A 147 -8.92 15.69 4.20
CA VAL A 147 -9.54 14.65 5.06
C VAL A 147 -10.82 15.18 5.67
N ARG A 148 -10.77 16.35 6.31
CA ARG A 148 -11.94 16.98 6.97
C ARG A 148 -13.08 17.31 6.01
N ALA A 149 -12.77 17.65 4.75
CA ALA A 149 -13.75 17.90 3.72
C ALA A 149 -14.52 16.66 3.28
N ASN A 150 -13.85 15.48 3.33
CA ASN A 150 -14.41 14.22 2.81
C ASN A 150 -14.98 13.31 3.91
N TRP A 151 -14.57 13.48 5.16
CA TRP A 151 -14.93 12.60 6.27
C TRP A 151 -15.58 13.42 7.39
N LYS A 152 -16.79 13.06 7.77
CA LYS A 152 -17.42 13.63 8.95
C LYS A 152 -16.79 13.00 10.19
N GLU A 153 -16.49 13.80 11.20
CA GLU A 153 -15.84 13.32 12.44
C GLU A 153 -16.56 12.13 13.06
N LYS A 154 -17.90 12.11 13.02
CA LYS A 154 -18.73 11.03 13.53
C LYS A 154 -18.60 9.70 12.77
N ASP A 155 -18.11 9.74 11.53
CA ASP A 155 -17.98 8.59 10.64
C ASP A 155 -16.53 8.03 10.67
N LEU A 156 -15.64 8.67 11.45
CA LEU A 156 -14.25 8.24 11.60
C LEU A 156 -14.13 7.19 12.71
N PRO A 157 -13.31 6.16 12.51
CA PRO A 157 -12.89 5.29 13.59
C PRO A 157 -12.25 6.12 14.73
N ASP A 158 -12.44 5.70 15.97
CA ASP A 158 -11.95 6.41 17.17
C ASP A 158 -10.45 6.72 17.10
N SER A 159 -9.66 5.79 16.56
CA SER A 159 -8.22 5.96 16.37
C SER A 159 -7.88 7.13 15.44
N LEU A 160 -8.62 7.30 14.34
CA LEU A 160 -8.44 8.41 13.40
C LEU A 160 -8.98 9.71 13.96
N SER A 161 -10.13 9.66 14.64
CA SER A 161 -10.71 10.83 15.30
C SER A 161 -9.77 11.39 16.37
N ALA A 162 -9.17 10.53 17.20
CA ALA A 162 -8.17 10.93 18.20
C ALA A 162 -6.91 11.53 17.58
N TRP A 163 -6.47 11.01 16.45
CA TRP A 163 -5.30 11.52 15.75
C TRP A 163 -5.56 12.91 15.12
N MET A 164 -6.76 13.16 14.58
CA MET A 164 -7.13 14.45 13.98
C MET A 164 -7.29 15.59 15.01
N LYS A 165 -7.39 15.28 16.30
CA LYS A 165 -7.50 16.26 17.40
C LYS A 165 -6.14 16.73 17.94
N ARG A 166 -5.04 16.11 17.52
CA ARG A 166 -3.66 16.47 17.86
C ARG A 166 -3.13 17.56 16.94
#